data_03820ef952fbe97da9602b7dc9d7662b
#
_entry.id   03820ef952fbe97da9602b7dc9d7662b
#
_cell.length_a   1.000
_cell.length_b   1.000
_cell.length_c   1.000
_cell.angle_alpha   90.00
_cell.angle_beta   90.00
_cell.angle_gamma   90.00
#
_symmetry.space_group_name_H-M   'P 1'
#
loop_
_entity.id
_entity.type
_entity.pdbx_description
1 polymer ?
#
loop_
_entity_poly.entity_id
_entity_poly.type
_entity_poly.pdbx_seq_one_letter_code
_entity_poly.pdbx_strand_id
1 'polypeptide(L)'
;MKFNEIMHLSFYTDQMDEMRDFYENKLGLKAKIIMRYEAYKGKKDRGAWAQRAETNPKDIAYIFIELAPGQYLELFPKADHQLEHEVPDTRLGYSHFALMVDDIYEAREELVKAGIEIDIEPNKGQSETWQMWIHDPDGNKFEIMQYTDKS
;
A
#
# COMPACT_ATOMS: atom_id res chain seq x y z
N MET A 1 21.57 -13.36 -11.84
CA MET A 1 20.82 -12.12 -12.13
C MET A 1 20.84 -11.27 -10.87
N LYS A 2 20.97 -9.96 -10.99
CA LYS A 2 20.95 -9.03 -9.85
C LYS A 2 19.81 -8.04 -10.05
N PHE A 3 18.91 -7.93 -9.06
CA PHE A 3 17.92 -6.87 -8.99
C PHE A 3 18.47 -5.71 -8.16
N ASN A 4 18.07 -4.49 -8.46
CA ASN A 4 18.55 -3.31 -7.75
C ASN A 4 17.62 -2.93 -6.59
N GLU A 5 16.29 -2.94 -6.83
CA GLU A 5 15.28 -2.42 -5.90
C GLU A 5 13.95 -3.14 -6.09
N ILE A 6 13.04 -2.99 -5.14
CA ILE A 6 11.62 -3.29 -5.31
C ILE A 6 10.98 -2.02 -5.85
N MET A 7 10.41 -2.07 -7.07
CA MET A 7 9.77 -0.90 -7.66
C MET A 7 8.42 -0.62 -7.03
N HIS A 8 7.54 -1.64 -6.91
CA HIS A 8 6.24 -1.50 -6.27
C HIS A 8 5.73 -2.79 -5.64
N LEU A 9 4.79 -2.61 -4.71
CA LEU A 9 3.84 -3.61 -4.23
C LEU A 9 2.48 -3.27 -4.84
N SER A 10 1.63 -4.25 -5.09
CA SER A 10 0.29 -4.00 -5.66
C SER A 10 -0.80 -4.67 -4.86
N PHE A 11 -1.89 -3.93 -4.60
CA PHE A 11 -3.09 -4.43 -3.96
C PHE A 11 -4.34 -4.07 -4.78
N TYR A 12 -5.35 -4.91 -4.71
CA TYR A 12 -6.71 -4.54 -5.09
C TYR A 12 -7.48 -4.02 -3.88
N THR A 13 -8.39 -3.08 -4.11
CA THR A 13 -9.26 -2.55 -3.05
C THR A 13 -10.65 -2.24 -3.61
N ASP A 14 -11.67 -2.46 -2.81
CA ASP A 14 -13.03 -2.00 -3.11
C ASP A 14 -13.41 -0.70 -2.36
N GLN A 15 -12.45 -0.13 -1.61
CA GLN A 15 -12.58 1.12 -0.87
C GLN A 15 -11.41 2.08 -1.17
N MET A 16 -11.27 2.45 -2.45
CA MET A 16 -10.17 3.28 -2.95
C MET A 16 -10.03 4.61 -2.19
N ASP A 17 -11.15 5.25 -1.83
CA ASP A 17 -11.13 6.56 -1.17
C ASP A 17 -10.60 6.45 0.26
N GLU A 18 -10.97 5.42 1.00
CA GLU A 18 -10.47 5.13 2.35
C GLU A 18 -9.00 4.76 2.34
N MET A 19 -8.57 3.95 1.36
CA MET A 19 -7.15 3.61 1.17
C MET A 19 -6.32 4.85 0.84
N ARG A 20 -6.82 5.72 -0.03
CA ARG A 20 -6.16 6.99 -0.35
C ARG A 20 -6.10 7.92 0.86
N ASP A 21 -7.19 8.03 1.63
CA ASP A 21 -7.18 8.82 2.86
C ASP A 21 -6.11 8.35 3.84
N PHE A 22 -6.01 7.04 4.03
CA PHE A 22 -5.00 6.45 4.90
C PHE A 22 -3.58 6.76 4.43
N TYR A 23 -3.23 6.43 3.19
CA TYR A 23 -1.86 6.59 2.69
C TYR A 23 -1.51 8.04 2.37
N GLU A 24 -2.40 8.81 1.75
CA GLU A 24 -2.10 10.19 1.34
C GLU A 24 -2.30 11.19 2.47
N ASN A 25 -3.39 11.13 3.23
CA ASN A 25 -3.69 12.12 4.26
C ASN A 25 -3.13 11.76 5.62
N LYS A 26 -3.35 10.54 6.13
CA LYS A 26 -2.88 10.14 7.45
C LYS A 26 -1.38 9.86 7.48
N LEU A 27 -0.86 9.10 6.52
CA LEU A 27 0.59 8.85 6.40
C LEU A 27 1.36 9.98 5.69
N GLY A 28 0.67 10.94 5.06
CA GLY A 28 1.29 12.08 4.39
C GLY A 28 2.07 11.72 3.12
N LEU A 29 1.79 10.56 2.51
CA LEU A 29 2.45 10.11 1.29
C LEU A 29 1.82 10.75 0.05
N LYS A 30 2.51 10.69 -1.10
CA LYS A 30 2.04 11.34 -2.32
C LYS A 30 1.70 10.33 -3.40
N ALA A 31 0.48 10.44 -3.96
CA ALA A 31 0.17 9.82 -5.23
C ALA A 31 0.96 10.51 -6.34
N LYS A 32 1.88 9.78 -6.95
CA LYS A 32 2.71 10.27 -8.08
C LYS A 32 2.03 10.08 -9.42
N ILE A 33 1.23 9.02 -9.54
CA ILE A 33 0.48 8.69 -10.74
C ILE A 33 -0.95 8.36 -10.33
N ILE A 34 -1.91 9.01 -10.96
CA ILE A 34 -3.33 8.66 -10.90
C ILE A 34 -3.77 8.39 -12.34
N MET A 35 -3.88 7.12 -12.70
CA MET A 35 -4.32 6.71 -14.02
C MET A 35 -5.82 6.52 -14.02
N ARG A 36 -6.49 7.13 -15.02
CA ARG A 36 -7.93 6.97 -15.24
C ARG A 36 -8.22 6.14 -16.47
N TYR A 37 -9.40 5.52 -16.51
CA TYR A 37 -9.76 4.65 -17.63
C TYR A 37 -9.77 5.38 -18.98
N GLU A 38 -10.02 6.68 -19.04
CA GLU A 38 -9.97 7.47 -20.29
C GLU A 38 -8.64 7.31 -21.05
N ALA A 39 -7.52 7.03 -20.36
CA ALA A 39 -6.23 6.75 -20.98
C ALA A 39 -6.22 5.49 -21.85
N TYR A 40 -7.22 4.62 -21.67
CA TYR A 40 -7.35 3.33 -22.39
C TYR A 40 -8.41 3.38 -23.50
N LYS A 41 -9.00 4.54 -23.75
CA LYS A 41 -10.01 4.71 -24.81
C LYS A 41 -9.45 4.30 -26.16
N GLY A 42 -10.17 3.42 -26.87
CA GLY A 42 -9.77 2.90 -28.17
C GLY A 42 -8.62 1.88 -28.17
N LYS A 43 -8.05 1.54 -27.01
CA LYS A 43 -6.96 0.57 -26.88
C LYS A 43 -7.51 -0.87 -26.83
N LYS A 44 -7.79 -1.46 -27.99
CA LYS A 44 -8.44 -2.78 -28.12
C LYS A 44 -7.69 -3.92 -27.42
N ASP A 45 -6.37 -3.80 -27.27
CA ASP A 45 -5.51 -4.76 -26.55
C ASP A 45 -5.67 -4.74 -25.03
N ARG A 46 -6.43 -3.78 -24.48
CA ARG A 46 -6.64 -3.60 -23.04
C ARG A 46 -7.97 -4.14 -22.52
N GLY A 47 -8.73 -4.85 -23.36
CA GLY A 47 -9.91 -5.61 -22.96
C GLY A 47 -10.90 -4.81 -22.08
N ALA A 48 -11.13 -5.29 -20.85
CA ALA A 48 -12.06 -4.70 -19.90
C ALA A 48 -11.74 -3.22 -19.55
N TRP A 49 -10.48 -2.81 -19.57
CA TRP A 49 -10.11 -1.42 -19.31
C TRP A 49 -10.52 -0.47 -20.43
N ALA A 50 -10.35 -0.90 -21.67
CA ALA A 50 -10.85 -0.14 -22.83
C ALA A 50 -12.38 -0.03 -22.83
N GLN A 51 -13.08 -1.10 -22.44
CA GLN A 51 -14.53 -1.08 -22.26
C GLN A 51 -14.95 -0.11 -21.14
N ARG A 52 -14.25 -0.14 -19.99
CA ARG A 52 -14.50 0.77 -18.88
C ARG A 52 -14.19 2.23 -19.23
N ALA A 53 -13.26 2.48 -20.15
CA ALA A 53 -12.98 3.81 -20.68
C ALA A 53 -14.17 4.44 -21.43
N GLU A 54 -15.05 3.62 -22.01
CA GLU A 54 -16.26 4.12 -22.68
C GLU A 54 -17.42 4.38 -21.70
N THR A 55 -17.51 3.62 -20.61
CA THR A 55 -18.61 3.75 -19.63
C THR A 55 -18.28 4.64 -18.44
N ASN A 56 -17.05 4.55 -17.91
CA ASN A 56 -16.59 5.23 -16.71
C ASN A 56 -15.19 5.86 -16.91
N PRO A 57 -15.03 6.77 -17.90
CA PRO A 57 -13.70 7.28 -18.27
C PRO A 57 -12.95 8.00 -17.13
N LYS A 58 -13.67 8.61 -16.19
CA LYS A 58 -13.10 9.38 -15.09
C LYS A 58 -12.74 8.55 -13.87
N ASP A 59 -13.19 7.29 -13.80
CA ASP A 59 -12.85 6.41 -12.69
C ASP A 59 -11.36 6.09 -12.70
N ILE A 60 -10.82 5.81 -11.53
CA ILE A 60 -9.41 5.44 -11.34
C ILE A 60 -9.21 4.01 -11.88
N ALA A 61 -8.25 3.85 -12.78
CA ALA A 61 -7.78 2.54 -13.24
C ALA A 61 -6.71 1.97 -12.29
N TYR A 62 -5.78 2.83 -11.84
CA TYR A 62 -4.82 2.54 -10.76
C TYR A 62 -4.16 3.82 -10.27
N ILE A 63 -3.53 3.74 -9.11
CA ILE A 63 -2.69 4.81 -8.56
C ILE A 63 -1.34 4.26 -8.11
N PHE A 64 -0.30 5.11 -8.18
CA PHE A 64 1.00 4.87 -7.55
C PHE A 64 1.22 5.88 -6.43
N ILE A 65 1.29 5.39 -5.20
CA ILE A 65 1.60 6.19 -3.99
C ILE A 65 3.06 5.91 -3.61
N GLU A 66 3.89 6.95 -3.52
CA GLU A 66 5.31 6.79 -3.18
C GLU A 66 5.47 6.47 -1.69
N LEU A 67 5.89 5.25 -1.38
CA LEU A 67 6.18 4.78 -0.01
C LEU A 67 7.57 5.23 0.45
N ALA A 68 8.55 5.15 -0.44
CA ALA A 68 9.93 5.58 -0.28
C ALA A 68 10.45 6.08 -1.63
N PRO A 69 11.55 6.83 -1.70
CA PRO A 69 12.05 7.34 -2.96
C PRO A 69 12.16 6.27 -4.04
N GLY A 70 11.38 6.41 -5.12
CA GLY A 70 11.35 5.47 -6.25
C GLY A 70 10.65 4.13 -5.98
N GLN A 71 10.03 3.94 -4.82
CA GLN A 71 9.32 2.71 -4.45
C GLN A 71 7.86 3.03 -4.13
N TYR A 72 6.94 2.24 -4.66
CA TYR A 72 5.52 2.62 -4.67
C TYR A 72 4.62 1.52 -4.13
N LEU A 73 3.47 1.97 -3.64
CA LEU A 73 2.27 1.17 -3.53
C LEU A 73 1.39 1.44 -4.74
N GLU A 74 1.07 0.38 -5.50
CA GLU A 74 0.13 0.45 -6.61
C GLU A 74 -1.21 -0.08 -6.15
N LEU A 75 -2.27 0.72 -6.25
CA LEU A 75 -3.62 0.31 -5.90
C LEU A 75 -4.49 0.21 -7.15
N PHE A 76 -5.16 -0.92 -7.28
CA PHE A 76 -6.16 -1.18 -8.30
C PHE A 76 -7.55 -1.24 -7.67
N PRO A 77 -8.59 -0.69 -8.32
CA PRO A 77 -9.96 -0.95 -7.92
C PRO A 77 -10.32 -2.42 -8.14
N LYS A 78 -11.18 -2.96 -7.26
CA LYS A 78 -11.72 -4.31 -7.37
C LYS A 78 -12.28 -4.59 -8.77
N ALA A 79 -11.95 -5.75 -9.32
CA ALA A 79 -12.56 -6.26 -10.54
C ALA A 79 -13.78 -7.15 -10.20
N ASP A 80 -14.75 -7.22 -11.12
CA ASP A 80 -16.05 -7.88 -10.89
C ASP A 80 -15.94 -9.36 -10.48
N HIS A 81 -14.87 -10.05 -10.92
CA HIS A 81 -14.65 -11.47 -10.62
C HIS A 81 -13.90 -11.73 -9.31
N GLN A 82 -13.46 -10.70 -8.60
CA GLN A 82 -12.69 -10.86 -7.37
C GLN A 82 -13.59 -11.10 -6.16
N LEU A 83 -13.16 -12.04 -5.32
CA LEU A 83 -13.79 -12.33 -4.04
C LEU A 83 -13.39 -11.30 -2.98
N GLU A 84 -14.10 -11.32 -1.85
CA GLU A 84 -13.78 -10.48 -0.71
C GLU A 84 -12.35 -10.71 -0.20
N HIS A 85 -11.77 -9.65 0.36
CA HIS A 85 -10.44 -9.71 0.96
C HIS A 85 -10.43 -10.69 2.15
N GLU A 86 -9.42 -11.55 2.18
CA GLU A 86 -9.17 -12.42 3.33
C GLU A 86 -7.92 -11.96 4.08
N VAL A 87 -7.96 -12.07 5.40
CA VAL A 87 -6.81 -11.76 6.24
C VAL A 87 -5.65 -12.70 5.88
N PRO A 88 -4.44 -12.18 5.63
CA PRO A 88 -3.32 -12.97 5.09
C PRO A 88 -2.95 -14.24 5.86
N ASP A 89 -3.14 -14.26 7.20
CA ASP A 89 -2.78 -15.40 8.06
C ASP A 89 -3.73 -16.60 7.97
N THR A 90 -4.81 -16.51 7.21
CA THR A 90 -5.76 -17.62 7.01
C THR A 90 -5.38 -18.52 5.85
N ARG A 91 -4.49 -18.09 4.96
CA ARG A 91 -4.04 -18.85 3.78
C ARG A 91 -2.54 -18.72 3.57
N LEU A 92 -1.98 -19.68 2.85
CA LEU A 92 -0.59 -19.60 2.40
C LEU A 92 -0.43 -18.51 1.34
N GLY A 93 0.68 -17.81 1.37
CA GLY A 93 1.04 -16.79 0.39
C GLY A 93 1.61 -15.54 1.02
N TYR A 94 1.15 -14.38 0.57
CA TYR A 94 1.57 -13.08 1.09
C TYR A 94 1.21 -12.93 2.57
N SER A 95 2.13 -12.37 3.36
CA SER A 95 1.92 -12.07 4.78
C SER A 95 1.82 -10.55 5.02
N HIS A 96 2.91 -9.84 4.81
CA HIS A 96 3.02 -8.39 5.05
C HIS A 96 4.21 -7.80 4.28
N PHE A 97 4.35 -6.50 4.35
CA PHE A 97 5.55 -5.78 3.93
C PHE A 97 6.08 -4.92 5.09
N ALA A 98 7.27 -4.39 4.96
CA ALA A 98 7.88 -3.54 5.97
C ALA A 98 8.41 -2.24 5.36
N LEU A 99 8.30 -1.15 6.12
CA LEU A 99 8.85 0.16 5.81
C LEU A 99 9.87 0.57 6.87
N MET A 100 11.00 1.13 6.44
CA MET A 100 12.04 1.60 7.33
C MET A 100 11.83 3.05 7.71
N VAL A 101 12.10 3.37 8.98
CA VAL A 101 12.17 4.73 9.51
C VAL A 101 13.50 4.94 10.24
N ASP A 102 13.88 6.18 10.43
CA ASP A 102 15.09 6.54 11.18
C ASP A 102 14.88 6.44 12.70
N ASP A 103 13.68 6.81 13.18
CA ASP A 103 13.28 6.72 14.59
C ASP A 103 11.86 6.16 14.72
N ILE A 104 11.77 4.98 15.33
CA ILE A 104 10.49 4.27 15.47
C ILE A 104 9.55 4.94 16.49
N TYR A 105 10.10 5.61 17.51
CA TYR A 105 9.28 6.30 18.50
C TYR A 105 8.72 7.62 17.96
N GLU A 106 9.50 8.34 17.15
CA GLU A 106 9.01 9.51 16.43
C GLU A 106 7.90 9.10 15.46
N ALA A 107 8.12 8.05 14.67
CA ALA A 107 7.12 7.49 13.76
C ALA A 107 5.83 7.09 14.51
N ARG A 108 5.95 6.46 15.67
CA ARG A 108 4.80 6.12 16.53
C ARG A 108 3.98 7.35 16.90
N GLU A 109 4.64 8.41 17.37
CA GLU A 109 3.96 9.65 17.76
C GLU A 109 3.22 10.30 16.58
N GLU A 110 3.83 10.29 15.40
CA GLU A 110 3.19 10.79 14.17
C GLU A 110 1.96 9.97 13.78
N LEU A 111 2.04 8.64 13.85
CA LEU A 111 0.92 7.74 13.56
C LEU A 111 -0.25 7.96 14.52
N VAL A 112 0.01 8.03 15.81
CA VAL A 112 -1.01 8.29 16.84
C VAL A 112 -1.66 9.66 16.61
N LYS A 113 -0.86 10.70 16.33
CA LYS A 113 -1.37 12.04 16.00
C LYS A 113 -2.24 12.05 14.76
N ALA A 114 -1.94 11.22 13.78
CA ALA A 114 -2.74 11.04 12.56
C ALA A 114 -4.01 10.19 12.79
N GLY A 115 -4.23 9.67 14.00
CA GLY A 115 -5.37 8.81 14.34
C GLY A 115 -5.25 7.39 13.81
N ILE A 116 -4.02 6.90 13.61
CA ILE A 116 -3.75 5.52 13.19
C ILE A 116 -3.58 4.66 14.44
N GLU A 117 -4.29 3.55 14.49
CA GLU A 117 -4.17 2.55 15.55
C GLU A 117 -2.85 1.79 15.43
N ILE A 118 -2.19 1.59 16.57
CA ILE A 118 -0.98 0.77 16.67
C ILE A 118 -1.38 -0.63 17.12
N ASP A 119 -1.21 -1.62 16.25
CA ASP A 119 -1.55 -3.02 16.55
C ASP A 119 -0.55 -3.64 17.52
N ILE A 120 0.74 -3.37 17.34
CA ILE A 120 1.82 -3.80 18.22
C ILE A 120 2.77 -2.62 18.42
N GLU A 121 2.90 -2.20 19.66
CA GLU A 121 3.77 -1.10 20.09
C GLU A 121 5.26 -1.39 19.77
N PRO A 122 6.09 -0.34 19.64
CA PRO A 122 7.51 -0.49 19.36
C PRO A 122 8.19 -1.49 20.31
N ASN A 123 8.79 -2.51 19.75
CA ASN A 123 9.54 -3.52 20.49
C ASN A 123 10.73 -4.00 19.65
N LYS A 124 11.68 -4.65 20.31
CA LYS A 124 12.88 -5.18 19.65
C LYS A 124 12.67 -6.67 19.39
N GLY A 125 12.69 -7.03 18.10
CA GLY A 125 12.57 -8.42 17.65
C GLY A 125 13.86 -9.23 17.83
N GLN A 126 13.78 -10.52 17.53
CA GLN A 126 14.94 -11.43 17.55
C GLN A 126 15.99 -11.09 16.48
N SER A 127 15.59 -10.37 15.44
CA SER A 127 16.49 -9.83 14.39
C SER A 127 17.34 -8.64 14.84
N GLU A 128 17.23 -8.23 16.12
CA GLU A 128 17.86 -7.03 16.67
C GLU A 128 17.41 -5.71 16.04
N THR A 129 16.34 -5.71 15.25
CA THR A 129 15.66 -4.52 14.72
C THR A 129 14.54 -4.10 15.64
N TRP A 130 14.26 -2.80 15.70
CA TRP A 130 13.00 -2.30 16.23
C TRP A 130 11.88 -2.55 15.24
N GLN A 131 10.71 -2.89 15.73
CA GLN A 131 9.51 -3.13 14.94
C GLN A 131 8.27 -2.60 15.65
N MET A 132 7.29 -2.18 14.86
CA MET A 132 5.96 -1.76 15.26
C MET A 132 4.99 -2.19 14.16
N TRP A 133 3.76 -2.54 14.49
CA TRP A 133 2.79 -3.02 13.51
C TRP A 133 1.58 -2.12 13.44
N ILE A 134 1.12 -1.89 12.22
CA ILE A 134 -0.13 -1.20 11.90
C ILE A 134 -0.83 -1.92 10.74
N HIS A 135 -2.04 -1.52 10.42
CA HIS A 135 -2.79 -2.01 9.26
C HIS A 135 -3.46 -0.87 8.52
N ASP A 136 -3.72 -1.07 7.24
CA ASP A 136 -4.50 -0.16 6.41
C ASP A 136 -6.01 -0.47 6.50
N PRO A 137 -6.91 0.33 5.87
CA PRO A 137 -8.35 0.10 5.93
C PRO A 137 -8.83 -1.25 5.40
N ASP A 138 -8.07 -1.88 4.50
CA ASP A 138 -8.36 -3.24 4.01
C ASP A 138 -7.84 -4.35 4.95
N GLY A 139 -7.17 -3.98 6.04
CA GLY A 139 -6.57 -4.92 6.99
C GLY A 139 -5.23 -5.48 6.52
N ASN A 140 -4.59 -4.89 5.49
CA ASN A 140 -3.24 -5.25 5.13
C ASN A 140 -2.29 -4.78 6.22
N LYS A 141 -1.67 -5.74 6.91
CA LYS A 141 -0.69 -5.46 7.97
C LYS A 141 0.66 -5.13 7.37
N PHE A 142 1.37 -4.22 8.00
CA PHE A 142 2.76 -3.96 7.70
C PHE A 142 3.54 -3.51 8.92
N GLU A 143 4.84 -3.75 8.84
CA GLU A 143 5.77 -3.36 9.87
C GLU A 143 6.33 -1.96 9.59
N ILE A 144 6.50 -1.19 10.64
CA ILE A 144 7.39 -0.04 10.66
C ILE A 144 8.64 -0.48 11.42
N MET A 145 9.80 -0.36 10.79
CA MET A 145 11.04 -0.92 11.31
C MET A 145 12.15 0.13 11.40
N GLN A 146 13.08 -0.10 12.31
CA GLN A 146 14.31 0.69 12.45
C GLN A 146 15.48 -0.26 12.67
N TYR A 147 16.57 -0.08 11.89
CA TYR A 147 17.82 -0.79 12.14
C TYR A 147 18.46 -0.35 13.46
N THR A 148 19.24 -1.24 14.05
CA THR A 148 20.12 -0.96 15.17
C THR A 148 21.58 -1.21 14.74
N ASP A 149 22.54 -0.85 15.58
CA ASP A 149 23.96 -1.11 15.32
C ASP A 149 24.29 -2.62 15.21
N LYS A 150 23.34 -3.49 15.57
CA LYS A 150 23.49 -4.95 15.55
C LYS A 150 22.70 -5.64 14.44
N SER A 151 21.92 -4.88 13.69
CA SER A 151 21.06 -5.45 12.61
C SER A 151 21.77 -5.42 11.25
#